data_fded2e7fe6c64a55c56d3dd5c336fec8
#
_entry.id   fded2e7fe6c64a55c56d3dd5c336fec8
#
_cell.length_a   1.000
_cell.length_b   1.000
_cell.length_c   1.000
_cell.angle_alpha   90.00
_cell.angle_beta   90.00
_cell.angle_gamma   90.00
#
_symmetry.space_group_name_H-M   'P 1'
#
loop_
_entity.id
_entity.type
_entity.pdbx_description
1 polymer ?
#
loop_
_entity_poly.entity_id
_entity_poly.type
_entity_poly.pdbx_seq_one_letter_code
_entity_poly.pdbx_strand_id
1 'polypeptide(L)'
;MEIKVNAFAKINLMLDILRTMENGFHELFMLMQSVSLCDTVTVETNKSKSICVLCGNPDIPTGKGNIAYKAAEEFFNYTKLTNPGVCVSIEKRIPHAAGLAGGSADAAGTIVALKELFCPQLCDRDLVSICARVGSDVPFCALGGTMLAQYTGTVLSYLPDIPLGKIIIVKPESSVSTGEAYKAFDSAGRIRHLDRAGILDAVMKGDSSGVYSRVDNVFEQFIDVPERIAIKAAMRKHKAACCCMSGSGPSVFGIFEDEKNAESCFEELKKDFKQVFLCNAVRSGTEVL
;
A
#
# COMPACT_ATOMS: atom_id res chain seq x y z
N MET A 1 15.75 13.01 -20.92
CA MET A 1 15.57 11.57 -20.64
C MET A 1 14.32 11.44 -19.79
N GLU A 2 13.54 10.40 -20.04
CA GLU A 2 12.27 10.14 -19.36
C GLU A 2 12.21 8.65 -18.97
N ILE A 3 11.71 8.37 -17.78
CA ILE A 3 11.38 7.01 -17.32
C ILE A 3 9.97 7.03 -16.77
N LYS A 4 9.19 6.00 -17.12
CA LYS A 4 7.86 5.75 -16.59
C LYS A 4 7.86 4.49 -15.73
N VAL A 5 7.18 4.56 -14.59
CA VAL A 5 7.09 3.48 -13.62
C VAL A 5 5.64 3.31 -13.18
N ASN A 6 5.10 2.10 -13.29
CA ASN A 6 3.88 1.74 -12.57
C ASN A 6 4.23 1.49 -11.11
N ALA A 7 3.57 2.18 -10.20
CA ALA A 7 3.75 2.07 -8.76
C ALA A 7 2.49 1.43 -8.15
N PHE A 8 2.62 0.21 -7.65
CA PHE A 8 1.50 -0.62 -7.23
C PHE A 8 1.01 -0.29 -5.83
N ALA A 9 -0.30 -0.38 -5.63
CA ALA A 9 -0.95 -0.32 -4.33
C ALA A 9 -0.64 -1.57 -3.49
N LYS A 10 -0.95 -1.50 -2.20
CA LYS A 10 -0.89 -2.65 -1.29
C LYS A 10 -2.21 -2.84 -0.55
N ILE A 11 -2.41 -4.06 -0.08
CA ILE A 11 -3.38 -4.40 0.96
C ILE A 11 -2.65 -5.02 2.15
N ASN A 12 -3.27 -5.01 3.34
CA ASN A 12 -2.80 -5.76 4.49
C ASN A 12 -3.67 -7.02 4.64
N LEU A 13 -3.12 -8.19 4.35
CA LEU A 13 -3.79 -9.47 4.62
C LEU A 13 -3.93 -9.69 6.13
N MET A 14 -2.97 -9.21 6.91
CA MET A 14 -3.09 -9.07 8.36
C MET A 14 -2.45 -7.77 8.82
N LEU A 15 -3.07 -7.09 9.78
CA LEU A 15 -2.48 -5.99 10.51
C LEU A 15 -2.82 -6.12 11.99
N ASP A 16 -1.79 -6.32 12.81
CA ASP A 16 -1.90 -6.32 14.27
C ASP A 16 -0.97 -5.27 14.86
N ILE A 17 -1.40 -4.65 15.95
CA ILE A 17 -0.60 -3.72 16.75
C ILE A 17 -0.28 -4.43 18.05
N LEU A 18 1.02 -4.62 18.33
CA LEU A 18 1.46 -5.46 19.44
C LEU A 18 1.53 -4.68 20.74
N ARG A 19 2.01 -3.44 20.66
CA ARG A 19 2.12 -2.52 21.80
C ARG A 19 2.49 -1.12 21.33
N THR A 20 2.29 -0.15 22.20
CA THR A 20 2.90 1.18 22.09
C THR A 20 4.31 1.13 22.67
N MET A 21 5.29 1.64 21.92
CA MET A 21 6.69 1.69 22.32
C MET A 21 6.99 2.95 23.15
N GLU A 22 8.10 2.99 23.87
CA GLU A 22 8.52 4.13 24.70
C GLU A 22 8.67 5.46 23.94
N ASN A 23 8.98 5.38 22.65
CA ASN A 23 9.10 6.55 21.75
C ASN A 23 7.76 7.04 21.19
N GLY A 24 6.63 6.47 21.63
CA GLY A 24 5.28 6.80 21.17
C GLY A 24 4.87 6.20 19.82
N PHE A 25 5.75 5.44 19.16
CA PHE A 25 5.37 4.64 17.98
C PHE A 25 4.77 3.31 18.40
N HIS A 26 4.19 2.60 17.44
CA HIS A 26 3.56 1.29 17.66
C HIS A 26 4.39 0.19 17.05
N GLU A 27 4.53 -0.90 17.77
CA GLU A 27 5.11 -2.13 17.25
C GLU A 27 4.04 -2.89 16.46
N LEU A 28 4.30 -3.10 15.16
CA LEU A 28 3.36 -3.65 14.20
C LEU A 28 3.77 -5.05 13.78
N PHE A 29 2.75 -5.83 13.41
CA PHE A 29 2.88 -7.04 12.63
C PHE A 29 1.94 -6.93 11.44
N MET A 30 2.49 -6.88 10.24
CA MET A 30 1.71 -6.73 9.01
C MET A 30 2.12 -7.78 7.99
N LEU A 31 1.15 -8.53 7.49
CA LEU A 31 1.31 -9.31 6.26
C LEU A 31 0.79 -8.47 5.11
N MET A 32 1.70 -8.01 4.26
CA MET A 32 1.40 -7.08 3.17
C MET A 32 1.46 -7.77 1.82
N GLN A 33 0.60 -7.35 0.89
CA GLN A 33 0.54 -7.86 -0.48
C GLN A 33 0.37 -6.71 -1.47
N SER A 34 1.24 -6.65 -2.49
CA SER A 34 1.06 -5.74 -3.62
C SER A 34 -0.07 -6.21 -4.54
N VAL A 35 -0.83 -5.25 -5.08
CA VAL A 35 -1.97 -5.51 -5.97
C VAL A 35 -1.84 -4.73 -7.27
N SER A 36 -2.48 -5.20 -8.34
CA SER A 36 -2.33 -4.63 -9.70
C SER A 36 -2.94 -3.24 -9.90
N LEU A 37 -3.65 -2.68 -8.92
CA LEU A 37 -4.02 -1.26 -8.93
C LEU A 37 -2.75 -0.42 -8.77
N CYS A 38 -2.49 0.48 -9.71
CA CYS A 38 -1.25 1.27 -9.71
C CYS A 38 -1.47 2.70 -10.16
N ASP A 39 -0.61 3.58 -9.69
CA ASP A 39 -0.37 4.90 -10.27
C ASP A 39 0.75 4.81 -11.31
N THR A 40 0.79 5.74 -12.26
CA THR A 40 1.90 5.86 -13.19
C THR A 40 2.71 7.09 -12.83
N VAL A 41 3.98 6.89 -12.48
CA VAL A 41 4.94 7.95 -12.16
C VAL A 41 5.88 8.12 -13.34
N THR A 42 5.92 9.34 -13.91
CA THR A 42 6.85 9.70 -14.97
C THR A 42 7.88 10.67 -14.41
N VAL A 43 9.16 10.37 -14.56
CA VAL A 43 10.25 11.27 -14.19
C VAL A 43 11.01 11.66 -15.43
N GLU A 44 11.05 12.96 -15.69
CA GLU A 44 11.81 13.54 -16.79
C GLU A 44 12.86 14.54 -16.30
N THR A 45 13.99 14.63 -17.00
CA THR A 45 15.01 15.62 -16.72
C THR A 45 14.60 16.98 -17.31
N ASN A 46 14.81 18.04 -16.54
CA ASN A 46 14.66 19.41 -17.02
C ASN A 46 15.96 20.20 -16.79
N LYS A 47 16.03 21.44 -17.28
CA LYS A 47 17.22 22.29 -17.14
C LYS A 47 17.16 23.26 -15.96
N SER A 48 16.13 23.15 -15.10
CA SER A 48 15.85 24.15 -14.06
C SER A 48 16.68 24.00 -12.81
N LYS A 49 17.42 22.89 -12.65
CA LYS A 49 18.14 22.48 -11.43
C LYS A 49 17.22 22.39 -10.20
N SER A 50 15.92 22.25 -10.41
CA SER A 50 14.92 22.14 -9.35
C SER A 50 14.12 20.86 -9.50
N ILE A 51 13.43 20.46 -8.42
CA ILE A 51 12.46 19.38 -8.42
C ILE A 51 11.09 20.00 -8.65
N CYS A 52 10.35 19.46 -9.60
CA CYS A 52 8.95 19.77 -9.87
C CYS A 52 8.10 18.53 -9.65
N VAL A 53 6.90 18.68 -9.07
CA VAL A 53 5.92 17.59 -8.97
C VAL A 53 4.59 18.07 -9.51
N LEU A 54 4.05 17.32 -10.46
CA LEU A 54 2.77 17.57 -11.11
C LEU A 54 1.82 16.39 -10.82
N CYS A 55 0.59 16.72 -10.44
CA CYS A 55 -0.47 15.76 -10.25
C CYS A 55 -1.80 16.39 -10.69
N GLY A 56 -2.57 15.67 -11.49
CA GLY A 56 -3.87 16.16 -11.96
C GLY A 56 -4.99 16.09 -10.91
N ASN A 57 -4.74 15.44 -9.76
CA ASN A 57 -5.71 15.37 -8.67
C ASN A 57 -5.55 16.59 -7.74
N PRO A 58 -6.58 17.46 -7.59
CA PRO A 58 -6.50 18.68 -6.78
C PRO A 58 -6.34 18.41 -5.27
N ASP A 59 -6.71 17.22 -4.79
CA ASP A 59 -6.59 16.83 -3.37
C ASP A 59 -5.14 16.46 -2.99
N ILE A 60 -4.23 16.37 -3.98
CA ILE A 60 -2.84 15.98 -3.77
C ILE A 60 -1.96 17.20 -3.92
N PRO A 61 -1.17 17.57 -2.88
CA PRO A 61 -0.30 18.72 -2.96
C PRO A 61 0.75 18.56 -4.06
N THR A 62 1.13 19.65 -4.67
CA THR A 62 2.26 19.76 -5.59
C THR A 62 3.48 20.36 -4.88
N GLY A 63 4.68 20.22 -5.45
CA GLY A 63 5.91 20.76 -4.88
C GLY A 63 6.31 20.07 -3.56
N LYS A 64 6.89 20.83 -2.63
CA LYS A 64 7.49 20.30 -1.37
C LYS A 64 6.50 19.57 -0.44
N GLY A 65 5.21 19.85 -0.57
CA GLY A 65 4.17 19.16 0.20
C GLY A 65 3.88 17.74 -0.29
N ASN A 66 4.36 17.36 -1.47
CA ASN A 66 4.17 16.04 -2.03
C ASN A 66 5.29 15.09 -1.60
N ILE A 67 4.94 13.86 -1.22
CA ILE A 67 5.91 12.84 -0.79
C ILE A 67 6.88 12.45 -1.93
N ALA A 68 6.46 12.53 -3.20
CA ALA A 68 7.32 12.32 -4.36
C ALA A 68 8.42 13.39 -4.50
N TYR A 69 8.14 14.64 -4.06
CA TYR A 69 9.17 15.67 -3.97
C TYR A 69 10.24 15.28 -2.95
N LYS A 70 9.81 14.88 -1.74
CA LYS A 70 10.72 14.38 -0.70
C LYS A 70 11.52 13.17 -1.19
N ALA A 71 10.88 12.27 -1.93
CA ALA A 71 11.54 11.09 -2.51
C ALA A 71 12.69 11.48 -3.46
N ALA A 72 12.45 12.43 -4.35
CA ALA A 72 13.49 12.94 -5.24
C ALA A 72 14.61 13.67 -4.48
N GLU A 73 14.27 14.47 -3.48
CA GLU A 73 15.24 15.16 -2.63
C GLU A 73 16.14 14.16 -1.87
N GLU A 74 15.54 13.13 -1.24
CA GLU A 74 16.29 12.09 -0.51
C GLU A 74 17.15 11.24 -1.42
N PHE A 75 16.71 10.96 -2.66
CA PHE A 75 17.53 10.27 -3.65
C PHE A 75 18.83 11.02 -3.95
N PHE A 76 18.75 12.32 -4.27
CA PHE A 76 19.94 13.14 -4.54
C PHE A 76 20.80 13.34 -3.29
N ASN A 77 20.18 13.50 -2.12
CA ASN A 77 20.89 13.60 -0.85
C ASN A 77 21.68 12.33 -0.52
N TYR A 78 21.13 11.16 -0.77
CA TYR A 78 21.77 9.86 -0.50
C TYR A 78 22.90 9.59 -1.49
N THR A 79 22.62 9.71 -2.78
CA THR A 79 23.57 9.39 -3.85
C THR A 79 24.68 10.42 -4.01
N LYS A 80 24.52 11.61 -3.43
CA LYS A 80 25.42 12.77 -3.58
C LYS A 80 25.54 13.26 -5.03
N LEU A 81 24.66 12.83 -5.91
CA LEU A 81 24.60 13.35 -7.27
C LEU A 81 24.06 14.77 -7.28
N THR A 82 24.61 15.60 -8.17
CA THR A 82 24.06 16.93 -8.40
C THR A 82 22.73 16.81 -9.14
N ASN A 83 21.66 17.38 -8.58
CA ASN A 83 20.37 17.42 -9.24
C ASN A 83 20.42 18.27 -10.51
N PRO A 84 20.24 17.69 -11.71
CA PRO A 84 20.24 18.44 -12.97
C PRO A 84 18.95 19.24 -13.18
N GLY A 85 17.93 18.95 -12.39
CA GLY A 85 16.54 19.32 -12.54
C GLY A 85 15.70 18.14 -12.99
N VAL A 86 14.64 17.84 -12.24
CA VAL A 86 13.70 16.76 -12.55
C VAL A 86 12.26 17.22 -12.38
N CYS A 87 11.37 16.73 -13.23
CA CYS A 87 9.92 16.87 -13.09
C CYS A 87 9.31 15.49 -12.91
N VAL A 88 8.54 15.31 -11.84
CA VAL A 88 7.79 14.10 -11.51
C VAL A 88 6.33 14.36 -11.85
N SER A 89 5.77 13.62 -12.79
CA SER A 89 4.35 13.67 -13.14
C SER A 89 3.66 12.40 -12.66
N ILE A 90 2.53 12.55 -11.96
CA ILE A 90 1.82 11.44 -11.34
C ILE A 90 0.40 11.33 -11.92
N GLU A 91 0.11 10.20 -12.57
CA GLU A 91 -1.23 9.80 -12.98
C GLU A 91 -1.86 8.93 -11.90
N LYS A 92 -2.76 9.51 -11.09
CA LYS A 92 -3.38 8.86 -9.93
C LYS A 92 -4.55 7.96 -10.33
N ARG A 93 -4.48 6.69 -9.90
CA ARG A 93 -5.58 5.71 -9.92
C ARG A 93 -5.83 5.11 -8.55
N ILE A 94 -4.77 5.04 -7.71
CA ILE A 94 -4.89 4.60 -6.31
C ILE A 94 -5.62 5.70 -5.53
N PRO A 95 -6.73 5.41 -4.86
CA PRO A 95 -7.47 6.39 -4.07
C PRO A 95 -6.61 7.05 -3.00
N HIS A 96 -6.80 8.37 -2.82
CA HIS A 96 -6.14 9.12 -1.76
C HIS A 96 -6.71 8.75 -0.38
N ALA A 97 -5.85 8.73 0.66
CA ALA A 97 -6.22 8.46 2.05
C ALA A 97 -7.08 7.19 2.22
N ALA A 98 -6.67 6.09 1.56
CA ALA A 98 -7.48 4.88 1.40
C ALA A 98 -6.95 3.65 2.16
N GLY A 99 -5.83 3.74 2.89
CA GLY A 99 -5.19 2.57 3.50
C GLY A 99 -4.44 1.67 2.49
N LEU A 100 -4.24 2.14 1.25
CA LEU A 100 -3.64 1.42 0.12
C LEU A 100 -2.20 1.86 -0.21
N ALA A 101 -1.63 2.75 0.59
CA ALA A 101 -0.28 3.31 0.45
C ALA A 101 0.01 4.07 -0.86
N GLY A 102 -1.01 4.69 -1.52
CA GLY A 102 -0.84 5.34 -2.81
C GLY A 102 0.26 6.41 -2.84
N GLY A 103 0.36 7.27 -1.82
CA GLY A 103 1.46 8.24 -1.74
C GLY A 103 2.84 7.59 -1.60
N SER A 104 2.94 6.50 -0.82
CA SER A 104 4.19 5.73 -0.68
C SER A 104 4.56 5.02 -1.98
N ALA A 105 3.57 4.56 -2.74
CA ALA A 105 3.77 4.01 -4.08
C ALA A 105 4.33 5.08 -5.05
N ASP A 106 3.75 6.30 -5.04
CA ASP A 106 4.27 7.43 -5.85
C ASP A 106 5.74 7.75 -5.50
N ALA A 107 6.06 7.78 -4.21
CA ALA A 107 7.42 8.01 -3.73
C ALA A 107 8.38 6.89 -4.18
N ALA A 108 7.97 5.63 -4.06
CA ALA A 108 8.75 4.48 -4.51
C ALA A 108 8.98 4.51 -6.02
N GLY A 109 7.94 4.75 -6.83
CA GLY A 109 8.03 4.92 -8.27
C GLY A 109 8.98 6.05 -8.67
N THR A 110 8.96 7.16 -7.93
CA THR A 110 9.88 8.27 -8.13
C THR A 110 11.34 7.85 -7.89
N ILE A 111 11.63 7.16 -6.77
CA ILE A 111 12.99 6.71 -6.45
C ILE A 111 13.47 5.69 -7.48
N VAL A 112 12.62 4.74 -7.90
CA VAL A 112 12.97 3.74 -8.92
C VAL A 112 13.25 4.41 -10.25
N ALA A 113 12.41 5.36 -10.70
CA ALA A 113 12.65 6.10 -11.94
C ALA A 113 13.97 6.90 -11.91
N LEU A 114 14.28 7.55 -10.78
CA LEU A 114 15.55 8.27 -10.59
C LEU A 114 16.74 7.32 -10.57
N LYS A 115 16.59 6.13 -9.96
CA LYS A 115 17.62 5.09 -10.00
C LYS A 115 17.93 4.69 -11.43
N GLU A 116 16.93 4.39 -12.24
CA GLU A 116 17.13 4.02 -13.66
C GLU A 116 17.76 5.15 -14.49
N LEU A 117 17.39 6.43 -14.21
CA LEU A 117 17.93 7.58 -14.92
C LEU A 117 19.39 7.89 -14.58
N PHE A 118 19.77 7.79 -13.31
CA PHE A 118 21.02 8.37 -12.83
C PHE A 118 21.96 7.38 -12.15
N CYS A 119 21.46 6.24 -11.68
CA CYS A 119 22.23 5.32 -10.83
C CYS A 119 21.74 3.87 -10.97
N PRO A 120 21.69 3.29 -12.20
CA PRO A 120 21.11 1.96 -12.42
C PRO A 120 21.84 0.83 -11.66
N GLN A 121 23.08 1.08 -11.24
CA GLN A 121 23.89 0.16 -10.42
C GLN A 121 23.54 0.19 -8.93
N LEU A 122 22.62 1.07 -8.48
CA LEU A 122 22.21 1.15 -7.08
C LEU A 122 21.60 -0.19 -6.64
N CYS A 123 22.12 -0.78 -5.57
CA CYS A 123 21.62 -2.06 -5.08
C CYS A 123 20.31 -1.91 -4.28
N ASP A 124 19.60 -3.01 -4.09
CA ASP A 124 18.32 -3.00 -3.35
C ASP A 124 18.47 -2.50 -1.91
N ARG A 125 19.60 -2.75 -1.26
CA ARG A 125 19.89 -2.25 0.08
C ARG A 125 19.91 -0.73 0.12
N ASP A 126 20.53 -0.09 -0.86
CA ASP A 126 20.59 1.37 -0.96
C ASP A 126 19.22 1.93 -1.33
N LEU A 127 18.51 1.28 -2.25
CA LEU A 127 17.13 1.61 -2.62
C LEU A 127 16.23 1.64 -1.38
N VAL A 128 16.23 0.56 -0.58
CA VAL A 128 15.47 0.46 0.67
C VAL A 128 15.89 1.54 1.67
N SER A 129 17.20 1.84 1.75
CA SER A 129 17.72 2.88 2.66
C SER A 129 17.22 4.29 2.28
N ILE A 130 17.11 4.60 0.99
CA ILE A 130 16.53 5.85 0.49
C ILE A 130 15.03 5.88 0.82
N CYS A 131 14.31 4.81 0.48
CA CYS A 131 12.88 4.69 0.71
C CYS A 131 12.49 4.88 2.19
N ALA A 132 13.25 4.29 3.11
CA ALA A 132 13.01 4.38 4.56
C ALA A 132 13.11 5.81 5.11
N ARG A 133 13.90 6.70 4.49
CA ARG A 133 13.99 8.12 4.87
C ARG A 133 12.76 8.92 4.44
N VAL A 134 12.02 8.43 3.45
CA VAL A 134 10.83 9.08 2.91
C VAL A 134 9.58 8.74 3.72
N GLY A 135 9.36 7.46 4.00
CA GLY A 135 8.22 6.99 4.79
C GLY A 135 8.24 5.49 5.05
N SER A 136 7.48 5.02 6.05
CA SER A 136 7.51 3.62 6.53
C SER A 136 7.05 2.61 5.47
N ASP A 137 6.03 2.93 4.66
CA ASP A 137 5.51 2.03 3.64
C ASP A 137 6.29 2.10 2.32
N VAL A 138 7.16 3.12 2.12
CA VAL A 138 7.88 3.34 0.85
C VAL A 138 8.82 2.18 0.51
N PRO A 139 9.58 1.58 1.46
CA PRO A 139 10.38 0.40 1.18
C PRO A 139 9.57 -0.79 0.64
N PHE A 140 8.41 -1.07 1.26
CA PHE A 140 7.51 -2.10 0.76
C PHE A 140 7.01 -1.77 -0.65
N CYS A 141 6.57 -0.52 -0.89
CA CYS A 141 6.09 -0.11 -2.21
C CYS A 141 7.17 -0.17 -3.31
N ALA A 142 8.45 -0.09 -2.95
CA ALA A 142 9.55 -0.27 -3.90
C ALA A 142 9.81 -1.75 -4.21
N LEU A 143 9.78 -2.61 -3.20
CA LEU A 143 10.08 -4.04 -3.31
C LEU A 143 8.87 -4.85 -3.77
N GLY A 144 7.76 -4.72 -3.08
CA GLY A 144 6.48 -5.38 -3.37
C GLY A 144 6.43 -6.88 -3.09
N GLY A 145 5.42 -7.53 -3.68
CA GLY A 145 5.15 -8.94 -3.47
C GLY A 145 4.40 -9.22 -2.16
N THR A 146 4.68 -10.39 -1.57
CA THR A 146 4.20 -10.79 -0.25
C THR A 146 5.30 -10.58 0.76
N MET A 147 5.08 -9.74 1.77
CA MET A 147 6.10 -9.44 2.78
C MET A 147 5.52 -9.37 4.18
N LEU A 148 6.33 -9.81 5.15
CA LEU A 148 6.14 -9.51 6.55
C LEU A 148 6.80 -8.17 6.85
N ALA A 149 6.04 -7.21 7.39
CA ALA A 149 6.54 -5.94 7.90
C ALA A 149 6.35 -5.89 9.42
N GLN A 150 7.43 -5.61 10.13
CA GLN A 150 7.50 -5.61 11.60
C GLN A 150 8.02 -4.28 12.15
N TYR A 151 8.03 -4.14 13.48
CA TYR A 151 8.35 -2.93 14.23
C TYR A 151 7.45 -1.77 13.77
N THR A 152 7.99 -0.66 13.33
CA THR A 152 7.23 0.47 12.78
C THR A 152 6.81 0.28 11.31
N GLY A 153 6.82 -0.95 10.82
CA GLY A 153 6.59 -1.28 9.41
C GLY A 153 7.85 -1.23 8.53
N THR A 154 9.00 -0.94 9.15
CA THR A 154 10.28 -0.70 8.43
C THR A 154 11.17 -1.93 8.30
N VAL A 155 10.94 -2.97 9.10
CA VAL A 155 11.67 -4.24 9.00
C VAL A 155 10.87 -5.19 8.11
N LEU A 156 11.37 -5.38 6.89
CA LEU A 156 10.72 -6.17 5.86
C LEU A 156 11.40 -7.52 5.68
N SER A 157 10.60 -8.57 5.56
CA SER A 157 11.05 -9.92 5.21
C SER A 157 10.22 -10.48 4.07
N TYR A 158 10.86 -10.94 3.01
CA TYR A 158 10.18 -11.63 1.92
C TYR A 158 9.53 -12.92 2.40
N LEU A 159 8.33 -13.16 1.93
CA LEU A 159 7.60 -14.40 2.13
C LEU A 159 7.33 -15.06 0.77
N PRO A 160 7.06 -16.37 0.77
CA PRO A 160 6.61 -17.04 -0.45
C PRO A 160 5.35 -16.38 -1.02
N ASP A 161 5.26 -16.36 -2.35
CA ASP A 161 4.04 -15.91 -3.03
C ASP A 161 2.84 -16.76 -2.61
N ILE A 162 1.74 -16.09 -2.32
CA ILE A 162 0.46 -16.74 -2.02
C ILE A 162 -0.35 -16.77 -3.32
N PRO A 163 -0.85 -17.93 -3.75
CA PRO A 163 -1.74 -18.00 -4.92
C PRO A 163 -3.12 -17.43 -4.55
N LEU A 164 -3.21 -16.12 -4.49
CA LEU A 164 -4.47 -15.41 -4.21
C LEU A 164 -5.36 -15.39 -5.44
N GLY A 165 -6.66 -15.53 -5.23
CA GLY A 165 -7.66 -15.30 -6.27
C GLY A 165 -7.83 -13.83 -6.65
N LYS A 166 -8.92 -13.51 -7.37
CA LYS A 166 -9.26 -12.12 -7.72
C LYS A 166 -9.51 -11.28 -6.48
N ILE A 167 -9.07 -10.03 -6.52
CA ILE A 167 -9.18 -9.10 -5.39
C ILE A 167 -10.10 -7.95 -5.81
N ILE A 168 -11.17 -7.71 -5.05
CA ILE A 168 -11.97 -6.51 -5.18
C ILE A 168 -11.57 -5.55 -4.06
N ILE A 169 -11.35 -4.30 -4.41
CA ILE A 169 -11.08 -3.22 -3.47
C ILE A 169 -12.19 -2.17 -3.62
N VAL A 170 -12.80 -1.78 -2.51
CA VAL A 170 -13.79 -0.70 -2.45
C VAL A 170 -13.27 0.38 -1.53
N LYS A 171 -13.16 1.61 -2.04
CA LYS A 171 -12.91 2.80 -1.23
C LYS A 171 -14.25 3.54 -1.03
N PRO A 172 -14.86 3.49 0.17
CA PRO A 172 -16.08 4.23 0.48
C PRO A 172 -15.83 5.73 0.53
N GLU A 173 -16.90 6.53 0.64
CA GLU A 173 -16.75 8.00 0.76
C GLU A 173 -16.20 8.42 2.13
N SER A 174 -16.42 7.62 3.16
CA SER A 174 -15.83 7.83 4.48
C SER A 174 -14.30 7.96 4.41
N SER A 175 -13.75 8.73 5.32
CA SER A 175 -12.30 8.91 5.49
C SER A 175 -11.87 8.52 6.90
N VAL A 176 -10.68 7.99 7.03
CA VAL A 176 -10.06 7.65 8.32
C VAL A 176 -8.67 8.28 8.36
N SER A 177 -8.42 9.09 9.38
CA SER A 177 -7.08 9.59 9.66
C SER A 177 -6.24 8.50 10.33
N THR A 178 -5.07 8.19 9.76
CA THR A 178 -4.15 7.21 10.37
C THR A 178 -3.78 7.59 11.80
N GLY A 179 -3.56 8.89 12.06
CA GLY A 179 -3.25 9.36 13.41
C GLY A 179 -4.40 9.15 14.40
N GLU A 180 -5.65 9.34 13.96
CA GLU A 180 -6.83 9.06 14.78
C GLU A 180 -7.01 7.57 15.03
N ALA A 181 -6.71 6.73 14.04
CA ALA A 181 -6.77 5.28 14.18
C ALA A 181 -5.81 4.78 15.27
N TYR A 182 -4.57 5.28 15.30
CA TYR A 182 -3.62 4.93 16.37
C TYR A 182 -4.03 5.50 17.74
N LYS A 183 -4.57 6.71 17.80
CA LYS A 183 -5.13 7.26 19.06
C LYS A 183 -6.31 6.43 19.57
N ALA A 184 -7.16 5.94 18.67
CA ALA A 184 -8.26 5.05 19.05
C ALA A 184 -7.73 3.73 19.62
N PHE A 185 -6.66 3.18 19.05
CA PHE A 185 -5.95 2.02 19.61
C PHE A 185 -5.41 2.30 21.02
N ASP A 186 -4.71 3.41 21.22
CA ASP A 186 -4.14 3.78 22.53
C ASP A 186 -5.22 3.99 23.60
N SER A 187 -6.42 4.38 23.19
CA SER A 187 -7.58 4.58 24.08
C SER A 187 -8.43 3.32 24.23
N ALA A 188 -8.19 2.28 23.44
CA ALA A 188 -8.94 1.04 23.49
C ALA A 188 -8.61 0.27 24.78
N GLY A 189 -9.64 -0.28 25.43
CA GLY A 189 -9.45 -1.05 26.66
C GLY A 189 -8.85 -2.42 26.39
N ARG A 190 -9.68 -3.41 26.05
CA ARG A 190 -9.23 -4.76 25.75
C ARG A 190 -9.16 -4.98 24.25
N ILE A 191 -7.97 -5.32 23.74
CA ILE A 191 -7.71 -5.62 22.33
C ILE A 191 -7.55 -7.11 22.15
N ARG A 192 -8.22 -7.68 21.14
CA ARG A 192 -8.03 -9.07 20.71
C ARG A 192 -6.92 -9.09 19.66
N HIS A 193 -5.76 -9.62 20.02
CA HIS A 193 -4.68 -9.86 19.06
C HIS A 193 -5.02 -10.97 18.06
N LEU A 194 -4.39 -10.93 16.91
CA LEU A 194 -4.66 -11.80 15.76
C LEU A 194 -3.79 -13.08 15.81
N ASP A 195 -4.20 -14.11 15.06
CA ASP A 195 -3.43 -15.37 14.94
C ASP A 195 -2.25 -15.22 13.96
N ARG A 196 -1.22 -14.51 14.41
CA ARG A 196 -0.01 -14.17 13.64
C ARG A 196 0.80 -15.41 13.27
N ALA A 197 0.92 -16.37 14.20
CA ALA A 197 1.66 -17.59 13.97
C ALA A 197 0.95 -18.49 12.93
N GLY A 198 -0.38 -18.61 13.04
CA GLY A 198 -1.17 -19.41 12.13
C GLY A 198 -1.17 -18.86 10.70
N ILE A 199 -1.23 -17.53 10.51
CA ILE A 199 -1.18 -16.98 9.16
C ILE A 199 0.21 -17.15 8.52
N LEU A 200 1.30 -17.00 9.28
CA LEU A 200 2.64 -17.24 8.76
C LEU A 200 2.87 -18.70 8.38
N ASP A 201 2.41 -19.63 9.22
CA ASP A 201 2.49 -21.07 8.93
C ASP A 201 1.72 -21.40 7.64
N ALA A 202 0.52 -20.84 7.46
CA ALA A 202 -0.26 -21.01 6.23
C ALA A 202 0.47 -20.46 4.99
N VAL A 203 1.07 -19.25 5.09
CA VAL A 203 1.89 -18.67 4.00
C VAL A 203 3.07 -19.56 3.66
N MET A 204 3.83 -20.01 4.66
CA MET A 204 5.01 -20.85 4.45
C MET A 204 4.68 -22.22 3.84
N LYS A 205 3.45 -22.70 4.03
CA LYS A 205 2.92 -23.95 3.43
C LYS A 205 2.26 -23.75 2.08
N GLY A 206 2.06 -22.50 1.63
CA GLY A 206 1.29 -22.20 0.42
C GLY A 206 -0.21 -22.52 0.57
N ASP A 207 -0.72 -22.56 1.80
CA ASP A 207 -2.12 -22.85 2.12
C ASP A 207 -2.97 -21.57 2.03
N SER A 208 -3.50 -21.28 0.84
CA SER A 208 -4.36 -20.12 0.62
C SER A 208 -5.59 -20.12 1.51
N SER A 209 -6.23 -21.27 1.72
CA SER A 209 -7.42 -21.39 2.59
C SER A 209 -7.08 -21.07 4.05
N GLY A 210 -5.93 -21.56 4.52
CA GLY A 210 -5.39 -21.22 5.83
C GLY A 210 -5.11 -19.73 5.99
N VAL A 211 -4.61 -19.06 4.92
CA VAL A 211 -4.43 -17.60 4.90
C VAL A 211 -5.79 -16.92 4.96
N TYR A 212 -6.74 -17.26 4.08
CA TYR A 212 -8.05 -16.60 3.99
C TYR A 212 -8.81 -16.64 5.32
N SER A 213 -8.74 -17.76 6.03
CA SER A 213 -9.41 -17.94 7.33
C SER A 213 -8.83 -17.05 8.45
N ARG A 214 -7.64 -16.44 8.22
CA ARG A 214 -6.91 -15.61 9.19
C ARG A 214 -6.71 -14.17 8.75
N VAL A 215 -7.19 -13.80 7.56
CA VAL A 215 -7.18 -12.40 7.11
C VAL A 215 -7.98 -11.56 8.10
N ASP A 216 -7.31 -10.63 8.79
CA ASP A 216 -7.94 -9.80 9.82
C ASP A 216 -7.14 -8.51 10.05
N ASN A 217 -7.78 -7.49 10.61
CA ASN A 217 -7.19 -6.19 10.87
C ASN A 217 -7.64 -5.67 12.24
N VAL A 218 -6.70 -5.46 13.13
CA VAL A 218 -6.97 -5.01 14.50
C VAL A 218 -7.74 -3.70 14.55
N PHE A 219 -7.54 -2.79 13.60
CA PHE A 219 -8.26 -1.53 13.53
C PHE A 219 -9.78 -1.71 13.37
N GLU A 220 -10.25 -2.81 12.79
CA GLU A 220 -11.69 -3.07 12.68
C GLU A 220 -12.41 -3.24 14.03
N GLN A 221 -11.67 -3.44 15.11
CA GLN A 221 -12.25 -3.58 16.45
C GLN A 221 -12.70 -2.22 17.05
N PHE A 222 -12.15 -1.10 16.56
CA PHE A 222 -12.40 0.22 17.16
C PHE A 222 -12.48 1.39 16.16
N ILE A 223 -12.20 1.14 14.87
CA ILE A 223 -12.42 2.14 13.81
C ILE A 223 -13.78 1.88 13.17
N ASP A 224 -14.64 2.88 13.21
CA ASP A 224 -15.92 2.82 12.52
C ASP A 224 -15.81 3.33 11.09
N VAL A 225 -16.25 2.48 10.15
CA VAL A 225 -16.46 2.80 8.74
C VAL A 225 -17.86 2.32 8.42
N PRO A 226 -18.85 3.19 8.38
CA PRO A 226 -20.27 2.82 8.26
C PRO A 226 -20.57 1.90 7.09
N GLU A 227 -19.94 2.15 5.93
CA GLU A 227 -20.13 1.38 4.70
C GLU A 227 -19.50 -0.01 4.75
N ARG A 228 -18.54 -0.26 5.66
CA ARG A 228 -17.80 -1.52 5.77
C ARG A 228 -18.71 -2.74 5.89
N ILE A 229 -19.79 -2.62 6.66
CA ILE A 229 -20.73 -3.73 6.90
C ILE A 229 -21.42 -4.10 5.58
N ALA A 230 -21.94 -3.12 4.85
CA ALA A 230 -22.62 -3.33 3.57
C ALA A 230 -21.66 -3.89 2.51
N ILE A 231 -20.45 -3.35 2.41
CA ILE A 231 -19.41 -3.82 1.48
C ILE A 231 -19.06 -5.29 1.76
N LYS A 232 -18.76 -5.64 3.01
CA LYS A 232 -18.45 -7.02 3.39
C LYS A 232 -19.64 -7.97 3.19
N ALA A 233 -20.87 -7.51 3.41
CA ALA A 233 -22.08 -8.31 3.16
C ALA A 233 -22.23 -8.63 1.67
N ALA A 234 -22.04 -7.65 0.78
CA ALA A 234 -22.05 -7.86 -0.66
C ALA A 234 -20.95 -8.85 -1.10
N MET A 235 -19.72 -8.68 -0.61
CA MET A 235 -18.61 -9.58 -0.91
C MET A 235 -18.91 -11.02 -0.45
N ARG A 236 -19.45 -11.23 0.75
CA ARG A 236 -19.83 -12.56 1.27
C ARG A 236 -20.98 -13.18 0.49
N LYS A 237 -21.99 -12.39 0.09
CA LYS A 237 -23.10 -12.83 -0.79
C LYS A 237 -22.55 -13.44 -2.08
N HIS A 238 -21.50 -12.88 -2.64
CA HIS A 238 -20.79 -13.37 -3.82
C HIS A 238 -19.65 -14.35 -3.50
N LYS A 239 -19.65 -14.95 -2.30
CA LYS A 239 -18.72 -16.01 -1.89
C LYS A 239 -17.25 -15.58 -1.87
N ALA A 240 -16.96 -14.34 -1.45
CA ALA A 240 -15.59 -13.98 -1.13
C ALA A 240 -15.00 -14.93 -0.07
N ALA A 241 -13.83 -15.49 -0.31
CA ALA A 241 -13.12 -16.37 0.61
C ALA A 241 -12.72 -15.63 1.90
N CYS A 242 -12.40 -14.34 1.78
CA CYS A 242 -12.22 -13.44 2.92
C CYS A 242 -12.55 -12.01 2.53
N CYS A 243 -12.80 -11.14 3.53
CA CYS A 243 -12.94 -9.70 3.31
C CYS A 243 -12.50 -8.92 4.56
N CYS A 244 -11.68 -7.87 4.35
CA CYS A 244 -11.05 -7.11 5.43
C CYS A 244 -10.80 -5.66 5.04
N MET A 245 -10.63 -4.78 6.02
CA MET A 245 -10.17 -3.41 5.82
C MET A 245 -8.66 -3.37 5.63
N SER A 246 -8.16 -2.56 4.71
CA SER A 246 -6.72 -2.38 4.47
C SER A 246 -6.16 -1.20 5.26
N GLY A 247 -5.02 -1.39 5.92
CA GLY A 247 -4.37 -0.34 6.71
C GLY A 247 -5.28 0.19 7.82
N SER A 248 -5.20 1.50 8.08
CA SER A 248 -6.13 2.19 8.98
C SER A 248 -7.52 2.41 8.36
N GLY A 249 -7.73 1.95 7.13
CA GLY A 249 -8.97 2.15 6.40
C GLY A 249 -8.94 3.41 5.51
N PRO A 250 -10.09 3.79 4.93
CA PRO A 250 -11.38 3.09 5.03
C PRO A 250 -11.58 1.97 4.00
N SER A 251 -10.63 1.73 3.05
CA SER A 251 -10.82 0.74 2.00
C SER A 251 -11.03 -0.67 2.55
N VAL A 252 -11.98 -1.37 1.95
CA VAL A 252 -12.28 -2.77 2.22
C VAL A 252 -11.92 -3.58 0.99
N PHE A 253 -11.25 -4.71 1.19
CA PHE A 253 -10.98 -5.66 0.11
C PHE A 253 -11.64 -7.01 0.39
N GLY A 254 -11.89 -7.74 -0.69
CA GLY A 254 -12.32 -9.14 -0.65
C GLY A 254 -11.55 -9.96 -1.67
N ILE A 255 -11.26 -11.23 -1.34
CA ILE A 255 -10.55 -12.17 -2.20
C ILE A 255 -11.51 -13.25 -2.66
N PHE A 256 -11.49 -13.59 -3.95
CA PHE A 256 -12.40 -14.52 -4.57
C PHE A 256 -11.62 -15.59 -5.33
N GLU A 257 -11.87 -16.86 -5.02
CA GLU A 257 -11.26 -17.98 -5.73
C GLU A 257 -11.90 -18.21 -7.11
N ASP A 258 -13.19 -17.87 -7.26
CA ASP A 258 -13.92 -17.94 -8.51
C ASP A 258 -14.04 -16.56 -9.15
N GLU A 259 -13.54 -16.44 -10.39
CA GLU A 259 -13.51 -15.17 -11.13
C GLU A 259 -14.90 -14.64 -11.46
N LYS A 260 -15.88 -15.51 -11.77
CA LYS A 260 -17.26 -15.09 -12.06
C LYS A 260 -17.96 -14.52 -10.83
N ASN A 261 -17.66 -15.07 -9.65
CA ASN A 261 -18.15 -14.53 -8.39
C ASN A 261 -17.55 -13.14 -8.13
N ALA A 262 -16.26 -12.95 -8.43
CA ALA A 262 -15.60 -11.65 -8.33
C ALA A 262 -16.22 -10.62 -9.29
N GLU A 263 -16.38 -10.98 -10.57
CA GLU A 263 -17.00 -10.10 -11.57
C GLU A 263 -18.42 -9.70 -11.19
N SER A 264 -19.23 -10.66 -10.75
CA SER A 264 -20.62 -10.41 -10.32
C SER A 264 -20.66 -9.47 -9.10
N CYS A 265 -19.76 -9.65 -8.15
CA CYS A 265 -19.62 -8.78 -6.98
C CYS A 265 -19.16 -7.37 -7.38
N PHE A 266 -18.19 -7.27 -8.27
CA PHE A 266 -17.67 -6.02 -8.80
C PHE A 266 -18.79 -5.19 -9.46
N GLU A 267 -19.60 -5.79 -10.31
CA GLU A 267 -20.72 -5.11 -10.98
C GLU A 267 -21.84 -4.71 -10.00
N GLU A 268 -22.07 -5.49 -8.93
CA GLU A 268 -23.01 -5.09 -7.88
C GLU A 268 -22.47 -3.87 -7.11
N LEU A 269 -21.23 -3.92 -6.63
CA LEU A 269 -20.62 -2.85 -5.81
C LEU A 269 -20.46 -1.53 -6.58
N LYS A 270 -20.20 -1.57 -7.87
CA LYS A 270 -20.14 -0.36 -8.72
C LYS A 270 -21.44 0.44 -8.81
N LYS A 271 -22.59 -0.16 -8.47
CA LYS A 271 -23.86 0.56 -8.44
C LYS A 271 -23.95 1.54 -7.27
N ASP A 272 -23.31 1.17 -6.14
CA ASP A 272 -23.42 1.90 -4.89
C ASP A 272 -22.14 2.70 -4.55
N PHE A 273 -20.99 2.30 -5.11
CA PHE A 273 -19.68 2.90 -4.80
C PHE A 273 -18.97 3.39 -6.06
N LYS A 274 -18.43 4.61 -6.01
CA LYS A 274 -17.72 5.23 -7.14
C LYS A 274 -16.32 4.64 -7.37
N GLN A 275 -15.67 4.16 -6.30
CA GLN A 275 -14.28 3.69 -6.33
C GLN A 275 -14.24 2.20 -5.98
N VAL A 276 -14.45 1.37 -7.01
CA VAL A 276 -14.37 -0.09 -6.95
C VAL A 276 -13.36 -0.57 -7.97
N PHE A 277 -12.45 -1.43 -7.55
CA PHE A 277 -11.35 -1.92 -8.39
C PHE A 277 -11.30 -3.44 -8.35
N LEU A 278 -11.13 -4.05 -9.53
CA LEU A 278 -10.87 -5.48 -9.68
C LEU A 278 -9.38 -5.66 -9.95
N CYS A 279 -8.70 -6.36 -9.08
CA CYS A 279 -7.25 -6.47 -9.04
C CYS A 279 -6.77 -7.92 -8.97
N ASN A 280 -5.48 -8.12 -9.25
CA ASN A 280 -4.74 -9.34 -8.96
C ASN A 280 -3.62 -9.04 -7.95
N ALA A 281 -3.14 -10.05 -7.25
CA ALA A 281 -1.87 -9.96 -6.55
C ALA A 281 -0.72 -9.82 -7.56
N VAL A 282 0.28 -9.01 -7.23
CA VAL A 282 1.51 -8.83 -8.04
C VAL A 282 2.75 -9.05 -7.18
N ARG A 283 3.86 -9.43 -7.85
CA ARG A 283 5.13 -9.81 -7.20
C ARG A 283 6.08 -8.65 -6.98
N SER A 284 5.79 -7.51 -7.56
CA SER A 284 6.64 -6.33 -7.51
C SER A 284 5.88 -5.15 -6.91
N GLY A 285 6.59 -4.20 -6.32
CA GLY A 285 6.03 -2.93 -5.86
C GLY A 285 6.02 -1.87 -6.97
N THR A 286 6.90 -2.05 -7.96
CA THR A 286 7.04 -1.15 -9.11
C THR A 286 7.37 -1.93 -10.37
N GLU A 287 7.05 -1.34 -11.53
CA GLU A 287 7.38 -1.88 -12.86
C GLU A 287 7.81 -0.74 -13.76
N VAL A 288 9.02 -0.81 -14.30
CA VAL A 288 9.54 0.17 -15.29
C VAL A 288 8.93 -0.16 -16.65
N LEU A 289 8.38 0.86 -17.33
CA LEU A 289 7.67 0.74 -18.63
C LEU A 289 8.57 1.00 -19.83
#